data_691e72c92838b16e909bafe167928e41
#
_entry.id   691e72c92838b16e909bafe167928e41
#
_cell.length_a   1.000
_cell.length_b   1.000
_cell.length_c   1.000
_cell.angle_alpha   90.00
_cell.angle_beta   90.00
_cell.angle_gamma   90.00
#
_symmetry.space_group_name_H-M   'P 1'
#
loop_
_entity.id
_entity.type
_entity.pdbx_description
1 polymer ?
#
loop_
_entity_poly.entity_id
_entity_poly.type
_entity_poly.pdbx_seq_one_letter_code
_entity_poly.pdbx_strand_id
1 'polypeptide(L)'
;MPRGNFETIASKTKMLKIPRRKPSREHLEEALEQVKAGPGKAGATNWIFAKETVLLDARLQKEPVAEVEVQAVQLGPVILLTDPAEFFCQLGLDIKAGSPFPITFPVSLANGCVGYVPTKEAFDKNGGGYETRLSSYSNLEITAGPQMVEAAVQLAKEMTPDKLSERPAAPAFNNNPWEYGNLPPQVD
;
A
#
# COMPACT_ATOMS: atom_id res chain seq x y z
N MET A 1 13.47 25.47 17.80
CA MET A 1 12.81 24.14 17.77
C MET A 1 13.43 23.31 18.87
N PRO A 2 12.66 22.71 19.78
CA PRO A 2 13.24 21.76 20.71
C PRO A 2 13.80 20.60 19.89
N ARG A 3 15.07 20.29 20.08
CA ARG A 3 15.68 19.09 19.49
C ARG A 3 15.09 17.91 20.27
N GLY A 4 14.14 17.20 19.66
CA GLY A 4 13.76 15.89 20.17
C GLY A 4 14.99 15.00 20.10
N ASN A 5 15.43 14.49 21.22
CA ASN A 5 16.44 13.44 21.22
C ASN A 5 15.75 12.18 20.69
N PHE A 6 15.95 11.90 19.41
CA PHE A 6 15.66 10.57 18.87
C PHE A 6 16.77 9.67 19.40
N GLU A 7 16.46 8.89 20.43
CA GLU A 7 17.45 8.03 21.08
C GLU A 7 17.63 6.72 20.34
N THR A 8 16.55 6.27 19.66
CA THR A 8 16.53 4.98 18.97
C THR A 8 16.43 5.14 17.46
N ILE A 9 17.38 4.56 16.73
CA ILE A 9 17.30 4.29 15.29
C ILE A 9 17.46 2.79 15.11
N ALA A 10 16.45 2.14 14.55
CA ALA A 10 16.45 0.69 14.35
C ALA A 10 15.66 0.32 13.08
N SER A 11 15.97 -0.84 12.52
CA SER A 11 15.20 -1.39 11.41
C SER A 11 15.05 -2.90 11.54
N LYS A 12 13.94 -3.41 11.00
CA LYS A 12 13.66 -4.84 10.85
C LYS A 12 13.01 -5.09 9.49
N THR A 13 13.26 -6.24 8.93
CA THR A 13 12.70 -6.65 7.63
C THR A 13 12.12 -8.04 7.73
N LYS A 14 11.01 -8.27 7.03
CA LYS A 14 10.39 -9.57 6.85
C LYS A 14 10.11 -9.81 5.38
N MET A 15 10.60 -10.94 4.87
CA MET A 15 10.30 -11.37 3.51
C MET A 15 9.12 -12.32 3.52
N LEU A 16 8.04 -11.97 2.81
CA LEU A 16 6.87 -12.82 2.59
C LEU A 16 7.01 -13.52 1.25
N LYS A 17 6.45 -14.74 1.17
CA LYS A 17 6.29 -15.50 -0.08
C LYS A 17 4.80 -15.60 -0.37
N ILE A 18 4.32 -14.76 -1.29
CA ILE A 18 2.91 -14.63 -1.61
C ILE A 18 2.63 -15.24 -2.99
N PRO A 19 1.73 -16.24 -3.08
CA PRO A 19 1.35 -16.82 -4.37
C PRO A 19 0.75 -15.79 -5.31
N ARG A 20 0.95 -16.01 -6.61
CA ARG A 20 0.28 -15.24 -7.65
C ARG A 20 -0.99 -15.96 -8.10
N ARG A 21 -2.06 -15.20 -8.35
CA ARG A 21 -3.30 -15.71 -8.98
C ARG A 21 -2.99 -16.17 -10.40
N LYS A 22 -3.57 -17.31 -10.77
CA LYS A 22 -3.45 -17.89 -12.12
C LYS A 22 -4.73 -17.64 -12.91
N PRO A 23 -4.65 -17.19 -14.20
CA PRO A 23 -5.82 -17.16 -15.05
C PRO A 23 -6.38 -18.58 -15.25
N SER A 24 -7.69 -18.71 -15.33
CA SER A 24 -8.32 -19.95 -15.76
C SER A 24 -7.93 -20.24 -17.21
N ARG A 25 -8.05 -21.50 -17.62
CA ARG A 25 -7.79 -21.88 -19.01
C ARG A 25 -8.69 -21.11 -19.99
N GLU A 26 -9.97 -21.00 -19.67
CA GLU A 26 -10.95 -20.25 -20.44
C GLU A 26 -10.55 -18.77 -20.58
N HIS A 27 -10.22 -18.10 -19.47
CA HIS A 27 -9.78 -16.71 -19.49
C HIS A 27 -8.50 -16.51 -20.31
N LEU A 28 -7.56 -17.46 -20.27
CA LEU A 28 -6.35 -17.39 -21.08
C LEU A 28 -6.64 -17.59 -22.58
N GLU A 29 -7.52 -18.54 -22.94
CA GLU A 29 -7.95 -18.78 -24.34
C GLU A 29 -8.65 -17.53 -24.89
N GLU A 30 -9.58 -16.91 -24.16
CA GLU A 30 -10.22 -15.65 -24.53
C GLU A 30 -9.20 -14.50 -24.71
N ALA A 31 -8.24 -14.40 -23.79
CA ALA A 31 -7.20 -13.38 -23.87
C ALA A 31 -6.36 -13.55 -25.15
N LEU A 32 -5.98 -14.77 -25.49
CA LEU A 32 -5.24 -15.07 -26.73
C LEU A 32 -6.02 -14.67 -27.98
N GLU A 33 -7.31 -14.93 -28.00
CA GLU A 33 -8.18 -14.51 -29.13
C GLU A 33 -8.30 -12.99 -29.25
N GLN A 34 -8.44 -12.29 -28.11
CA GLN A 34 -8.49 -10.82 -28.09
C GLN A 34 -7.15 -10.21 -28.54
N VAL A 35 -6.02 -10.78 -28.12
CA VAL A 35 -4.69 -10.33 -28.59
C VAL A 35 -4.56 -10.48 -30.09
N LYS A 36 -4.96 -11.63 -30.68
CA LYS A 36 -4.95 -11.88 -32.13
C LYS A 36 -5.88 -10.93 -32.88
N ALA A 37 -7.06 -10.64 -32.33
CA ALA A 37 -8.06 -9.77 -32.96
C ALA A 37 -7.58 -8.31 -33.05
N GLY A 38 -6.68 -7.88 -32.16
CA GLY A 38 -6.13 -6.54 -32.14
C GLY A 38 -7.07 -5.50 -31.49
N PRO A 39 -6.56 -4.28 -31.20
CA PRO A 39 -7.30 -3.26 -30.47
C PRO A 39 -8.55 -2.75 -31.16
N GLY A 40 -8.60 -2.82 -32.51
CA GLY A 40 -9.75 -2.36 -33.29
C GLY A 40 -11.00 -3.24 -33.12
N LYS A 41 -10.84 -4.55 -32.86
CA LYS A 41 -11.95 -5.49 -32.65
C LYS A 41 -12.24 -5.73 -31.18
N ALA A 42 -11.22 -5.91 -30.36
CA ALA A 42 -11.36 -6.19 -28.94
C ALA A 42 -11.69 -4.93 -28.10
N GLY A 43 -11.44 -3.73 -28.64
CA GLY A 43 -11.38 -2.50 -27.89
C GLY A 43 -10.02 -2.32 -27.19
N ALA A 44 -9.51 -1.09 -27.14
CA ALA A 44 -8.14 -0.82 -26.69
C ALA A 44 -7.88 -1.33 -25.28
N THR A 45 -8.79 -1.06 -24.34
CA THR A 45 -8.65 -1.48 -22.93
C THR A 45 -8.63 -3.01 -22.80
N ASN A 46 -9.58 -3.70 -23.41
CA ASN A 46 -9.65 -5.17 -23.32
C ASN A 46 -8.44 -5.82 -23.97
N TRP A 47 -7.97 -5.29 -25.10
CA TRP A 47 -6.76 -5.78 -25.76
C TRP A 47 -5.50 -5.64 -24.87
N ILE A 48 -5.38 -4.50 -24.14
CA ILE A 48 -4.27 -4.31 -23.19
C ILE A 48 -4.35 -5.36 -22.09
N PHE A 49 -5.50 -5.53 -21.42
CA PHE A 49 -5.65 -6.52 -20.35
C PHE A 49 -5.51 -7.96 -20.84
N ALA A 50 -5.91 -8.25 -22.06
CA ALA A 50 -5.66 -9.56 -22.67
C ALA A 50 -4.16 -9.86 -22.82
N LYS A 51 -3.37 -8.88 -23.27
CA LYS A 51 -1.90 -9.02 -23.30
C LYS A 51 -1.33 -9.23 -21.91
N GLU A 52 -1.79 -8.46 -20.93
CA GLU A 52 -1.35 -8.59 -19.53
C GLU A 52 -1.65 -9.99 -18.97
N THR A 53 -2.80 -10.58 -19.30
CA THR A 53 -3.16 -11.95 -18.91
C THR A 53 -2.19 -12.97 -19.52
N VAL A 54 -1.86 -12.83 -20.81
CA VAL A 54 -0.90 -13.72 -21.49
C VAL A 54 0.52 -13.56 -20.91
N LEU A 55 0.94 -12.33 -20.63
CA LEU A 55 2.23 -12.06 -19.99
C LEU A 55 2.30 -12.67 -18.59
N LEU A 56 1.21 -12.56 -17.82
CA LEU A 56 1.13 -13.16 -16.51
C LEU A 56 1.26 -14.69 -16.57
N ASP A 57 0.56 -15.36 -17.49
CA ASP A 57 0.67 -16.80 -17.64
C ASP A 57 2.12 -17.23 -17.94
N ALA A 58 2.80 -16.51 -18.84
CA ALA A 58 4.20 -16.76 -19.14
C ALA A 58 5.11 -16.53 -17.92
N ARG A 59 4.82 -15.49 -17.12
CA ARG A 59 5.57 -15.20 -15.88
C ARG A 59 5.39 -16.30 -14.83
N LEU A 60 4.18 -16.82 -14.69
CA LEU A 60 3.85 -17.86 -13.71
C LEU A 60 4.63 -19.17 -13.92
N GLN A 61 5.10 -19.45 -15.14
CA GLN A 61 5.95 -20.61 -15.42
C GLN A 61 7.31 -20.50 -14.73
N LYS A 62 7.76 -19.30 -14.42
CA LYS A 62 9.07 -19.02 -13.80
C LYS A 62 8.94 -18.53 -12.36
N GLU A 63 7.93 -17.71 -12.10
CA GLU A 63 7.75 -16.98 -10.84
C GLU A 63 6.31 -17.11 -10.31
N PRO A 64 5.85 -18.31 -9.91
CA PRO A 64 4.49 -18.52 -9.39
C PRO A 64 4.26 -17.88 -8.02
N VAL A 65 5.34 -17.52 -7.31
CA VAL A 65 5.32 -16.88 -6.00
C VAL A 65 6.10 -15.58 -6.07
N ALA A 66 5.57 -14.51 -5.46
CA ALA A 66 6.26 -13.25 -5.29
C ALA A 66 7.01 -13.22 -3.96
N GLU A 67 8.22 -12.71 -3.97
CA GLU A 67 8.90 -12.28 -2.75
C GLU A 67 8.52 -10.83 -2.47
N VAL A 68 7.97 -10.59 -1.28
CA VAL A 68 7.41 -9.30 -0.87
C VAL A 68 8.11 -8.87 0.41
N GLU A 69 8.91 -7.82 0.32
CA GLU A 69 9.62 -7.27 1.46
C GLU A 69 8.71 -6.31 2.23
N VAL A 70 8.58 -6.54 3.51
CA VAL A 70 7.96 -5.60 4.46
C VAL A 70 9.03 -5.17 5.44
N GLN A 71 9.23 -3.86 5.59
CA GLN A 71 10.27 -3.32 6.45
C GLN A 71 9.69 -2.33 7.47
N ALA A 72 10.27 -2.31 8.66
CA ALA A 72 10.04 -1.33 9.70
C ALA A 72 11.32 -0.52 9.92
N VAL A 73 11.22 0.80 9.89
CA VAL A 73 12.31 1.73 10.23
C VAL A 73 11.84 2.65 11.34
N GLN A 74 12.45 2.53 12.50
CA GLN A 74 12.17 3.35 13.68
C GLN A 74 13.08 4.56 13.74
N LEU A 75 12.51 5.71 14.02
CA LEU A 75 13.18 6.97 14.32
C LEU A 75 12.58 7.54 15.63
N GLY A 76 13.09 7.10 16.75
CA GLY A 76 12.53 7.48 18.05
C GLY A 76 11.08 7.05 18.24
N PRO A 77 10.13 7.98 18.44
CA PRO A 77 8.70 7.68 18.56
C PRO A 77 7.98 7.48 17.23
N VAL A 78 8.69 7.61 16.11
CA VAL A 78 8.15 7.48 14.74
C VAL A 78 8.53 6.14 14.15
N ILE A 79 7.63 5.51 13.44
CA ILE A 79 7.92 4.32 12.63
C ILE A 79 7.42 4.49 11.19
N LEU A 80 8.27 4.10 10.24
CA LEU A 80 7.90 3.91 8.84
C LEU A 80 7.73 2.41 8.62
N LEU A 81 6.57 2.00 8.11
CA LEU A 81 6.25 0.63 7.75
C LEU A 81 6.09 0.57 6.24
N THR A 82 7.05 -0.06 5.56
CA THR A 82 7.18 0.00 4.11
C THR A 82 6.67 -1.27 3.44
N ASP A 83 6.17 -1.12 2.24
CA ASP A 83 5.76 -2.22 1.37
C ASP A 83 6.07 -1.91 -0.11
N PRO A 84 6.29 -2.94 -0.97
CA PRO A 84 6.60 -2.75 -2.38
C PRO A 84 5.34 -2.73 -3.27
N ALA A 85 4.17 -2.34 -2.74
CA ALA A 85 2.91 -2.39 -3.45
C ALA A 85 2.31 -1.02 -3.73
N GLU A 86 1.42 -0.93 -4.71
CA GLU A 86 0.38 0.10 -4.73
C GLU A 86 -0.75 -0.33 -3.79
N PHE A 87 -0.61 0.06 -2.54
CA PHE A 87 -1.37 -0.46 -1.42
C PHE A 87 -2.68 0.32 -1.23
N PHE A 88 -3.81 -0.37 -1.13
CA PHE A 88 -5.09 0.31 -0.91
C PHE A 88 -5.11 1.05 0.43
N CYS A 89 -5.73 2.22 0.44
CA CYS A 89 -5.78 3.14 1.59
C CYS A 89 -6.21 2.44 2.90
N GLN A 90 -7.22 1.58 2.85
CA GLN A 90 -7.71 0.87 4.03
C GLN A 90 -6.61 0.00 4.69
N LEU A 91 -5.80 -0.67 3.90
CA LEU A 91 -4.69 -1.48 4.41
C LEU A 91 -3.65 -0.62 5.15
N GLY A 92 -3.39 0.59 4.65
CA GLY A 92 -2.55 1.58 5.34
C GLY A 92 -3.17 2.07 6.66
N LEU A 93 -4.49 2.25 6.70
CA LEU A 93 -5.22 2.58 7.93
C LEU A 93 -5.17 1.42 8.94
N ASP A 94 -5.29 0.18 8.48
CA ASP A 94 -5.20 -1.02 9.33
C ASP A 94 -3.79 -1.16 9.94
N ILE A 95 -2.74 -0.87 9.18
CA ILE A 95 -1.36 -0.78 9.69
C ILE A 95 -1.27 0.26 10.81
N LYS A 96 -1.80 1.47 10.61
CA LYS A 96 -1.80 2.52 11.64
C LYS A 96 -2.57 2.10 12.88
N ALA A 97 -3.72 1.47 12.71
CA ALA A 97 -4.55 1.01 13.83
C ALA A 97 -3.88 -0.10 14.66
N GLY A 98 -3.10 -0.96 14.00
CA GLY A 98 -2.39 -2.07 14.67
C GLY A 98 -1.03 -1.71 15.27
N SER A 99 -0.46 -0.57 14.89
CA SER A 99 0.88 -0.13 15.33
C SER A 99 0.88 0.37 16.77
N PRO A 100 1.87 -0.01 17.61
CA PRO A 100 2.05 0.55 18.96
C PRO A 100 2.72 1.94 18.97
N PHE A 101 3.18 2.43 17.82
CA PHE A 101 3.89 3.69 17.74
C PHE A 101 2.93 4.89 17.72
N PRO A 102 3.23 5.97 18.43
CA PRO A 102 2.38 7.17 18.43
C PRO A 102 2.33 7.86 17.06
N ILE A 103 3.36 7.65 16.23
CA ILE A 103 3.43 8.19 14.88
C ILE A 103 3.85 7.08 13.93
N THR A 104 2.93 6.65 13.07
CA THR A 104 3.13 5.56 12.10
C THR A 104 2.87 6.06 10.68
N PHE A 105 3.84 5.84 9.81
CA PHE A 105 3.76 6.12 8.38
C PHE A 105 3.81 4.82 7.57
N PRO A 106 2.71 4.33 6.99
CA PRO A 106 2.76 3.37 5.90
C PRO A 106 3.41 4.03 4.67
N VAL A 107 4.34 3.33 4.03
CA VAL A 107 5.10 3.84 2.87
C VAL A 107 5.04 2.79 1.76
N SER A 108 4.25 3.07 0.75
CA SER A 108 4.08 2.20 -0.42
C SER A 108 5.20 2.37 -1.46
N LEU A 109 5.33 1.39 -2.35
CA LEU A 109 6.32 1.36 -3.44
C LEU A 109 7.77 1.47 -2.96
N ALA A 110 8.05 1.00 -1.76
CA ALA A 110 9.38 0.99 -1.19
C ALA A 110 10.10 -0.33 -1.47
N ASN A 111 11.37 -0.26 -1.84
CA ASN A 111 12.28 -1.39 -2.08
C ASN A 111 11.86 -2.36 -3.20
N GLY A 112 10.89 -1.99 -4.03
CA GLY A 112 10.42 -2.81 -5.14
C GLY A 112 9.03 -2.40 -5.63
N CYS A 113 8.48 -3.22 -6.55
CA CYS A 113 7.13 -3.04 -7.06
C CYS A 113 6.50 -4.40 -7.36
N VAL A 114 5.47 -4.76 -6.61
CA VAL A 114 4.67 -5.97 -6.84
C VAL A 114 3.31 -5.67 -7.48
N GLY A 115 3.05 -4.39 -7.79
CA GLY A 115 1.82 -3.88 -8.37
C GLY A 115 0.72 -3.64 -7.35
N TYR A 116 -0.54 -3.66 -7.79
CA TYR A 116 -1.69 -3.38 -6.93
C TYR A 116 -1.93 -4.48 -5.90
N VAL A 117 -2.17 -4.05 -4.67
CA VAL A 117 -2.64 -4.90 -3.58
C VAL A 117 -3.94 -4.31 -3.01
N PRO A 118 -5.09 -4.71 -3.57
CA PRO A 118 -6.41 -4.31 -3.10
C PRO A 118 -6.77 -4.95 -1.77
N THR A 119 -7.79 -4.40 -1.10
CA THR A 119 -8.43 -5.06 0.03
C THR A 119 -9.18 -6.31 -0.43
N LYS A 120 -9.49 -7.20 0.50
CA LYS A 120 -10.28 -8.41 0.21
C LYS A 120 -11.67 -8.05 -0.33
N GLU A 121 -12.30 -7.03 0.22
CA GLU A 121 -13.64 -6.54 -0.14
C GLU A 121 -13.68 -6.00 -1.57
N ALA A 122 -12.56 -5.50 -2.09
CA ALA A 122 -12.47 -5.05 -3.49
C ALA A 122 -12.66 -6.19 -4.50
N PHE A 123 -12.51 -7.46 -4.07
CA PHE A 123 -12.79 -8.65 -4.89
C PHE A 123 -14.19 -9.21 -4.70
N ASP A 124 -15.01 -8.61 -3.84
CA ASP A 124 -16.39 -9.04 -3.60
C ASP A 124 -17.32 -8.61 -4.75
N LYS A 125 -18.54 -9.13 -4.75
CA LYS A 125 -19.58 -8.88 -5.78
C LYS A 125 -19.80 -7.40 -6.10
N ASN A 126 -19.67 -6.52 -5.11
CA ASN A 126 -19.86 -5.08 -5.25
C ASN A 126 -18.53 -4.31 -5.36
N GLY A 127 -17.41 -5.01 -5.40
CA GLY A 127 -16.09 -4.45 -5.60
C GLY A 127 -15.78 -4.24 -7.09
N GLY A 128 -14.53 -4.29 -7.45
CA GLY A 128 -14.06 -4.15 -8.83
C GLY A 128 -12.99 -3.07 -8.98
N GLY A 129 -12.94 -2.48 -10.16
CA GLY A 129 -11.88 -1.57 -10.55
C GLY A 129 -10.78 -2.28 -11.34
N TYR A 130 -9.96 -1.51 -12.03
CA TYR A 130 -8.87 -2.08 -12.84
C TYR A 130 -7.77 -2.73 -11.97
N GLU A 131 -7.67 -2.32 -10.73
CA GLU A 131 -6.71 -2.84 -9.74
C GLU A 131 -7.01 -4.28 -9.34
N THR A 132 -8.27 -4.72 -9.49
CA THR A 132 -8.68 -6.11 -9.21
C THR A 132 -8.62 -7.02 -10.44
N ARG A 133 -8.50 -6.44 -11.64
CA ARG A 133 -8.36 -7.21 -12.87
C ARG A 133 -7.04 -7.98 -12.89
N LEU A 134 -7.13 -9.25 -13.23
CA LEU A 134 -5.94 -10.10 -13.29
C LEU A 134 -5.02 -9.66 -14.43
N SER A 135 -3.77 -9.32 -14.08
CA SER A 135 -2.79 -8.77 -15.00
C SER A 135 -1.36 -9.07 -14.50
N SER A 136 -0.35 -8.78 -15.29
CA SER A 136 1.04 -8.87 -14.85
C SER A 136 1.36 -7.90 -13.70
N TYR A 137 0.52 -6.88 -13.50
CA TYR A 137 0.67 -5.84 -12.48
C TYR A 137 -0.29 -5.98 -11.28
N SER A 138 -1.40 -6.73 -11.40
CA SER A 138 -2.31 -7.05 -10.30
C SER A 138 -2.57 -8.55 -10.27
N ASN A 139 -1.75 -9.27 -9.54
CA ASN A 139 -1.76 -10.74 -9.58
C ASN A 139 -1.50 -11.45 -8.27
N LEU A 140 -1.21 -10.77 -7.18
CA LEU A 140 -1.05 -11.42 -5.89
C LEU A 140 -2.38 -12.03 -5.42
N GLU A 141 -2.33 -13.08 -4.62
CA GLU A 141 -3.53 -13.69 -4.05
C GLU A 141 -4.35 -12.68 -3.25
N ILE A 142 -5.66 -12.94 -3.11
CA ILE A 142 -6.64 -12.00 -2.52
C ILE A 142 -6.29 -11.65 -1.06
N THR A 143 -5.60 -12.55 -0.36
CA THR A 143 -5.19 -12.37 1.03
C THR A 143 -3.84 -11.66 1.19
N ALA A 144 -3.20 -11.23 0.10
CA ALA A 144 -1.90 -10.55 0.14
C ALA A 144 -1.90 -9.30 1.04
N GLY A 145 -2.92 -8.45 0.90
CA GLY A 145 -3.04 -7.24 1.71
C GLY A 145 -3.06 -7.52 3.22
N PRO A 146 -3.98 -8.35 3.73
CA PRO A 146 -3.98 -8.76 5.13
C PRO A 146 -2.66 -9.37 5.62
N GLN A 147 -1.98 -10.20 4.83
CA GLN A 147 -0.69 -10.78 5.19
C GLN A 147 0.40 -9.72 5.35
N MET A 148 0.43 -8.73 4.44
CA MET A 148 1.38 -7.61 4.51
C MET A 148 1.10 -6.69 5.70
N VAL A 149 -0.18 -6.39 5.98
CA VAL A 149 -0.61 -5.64 7.18
C VAL A 149 -0.16 -6.35 8.44
N GLU A 150 -0.44 -7.66 8.56
CA GLU A 150 -0.03 -8.45 9.72
C GLU A 150 1.49 -8.43 9.92
N ALA A 151 2.27 -8.59 8.84
CA ALA A 151 3.72 -8.55 8.89
C ALA A 151 4.24 -7.19 9.35
N ALA A 152 3.70 -6.09 8.81
CA ALA A 152 4.08 -4.73 9.19
C ALA A 152 3.78 -4.45 10.67
N VAL A 153 2.58 -4.80 11.12
CA VAL A 153 2.15 -4.64 12.52
C VAL A 153 3.00 -5.52 13.47
N GLN A 154 3.33 -6.74 13.05
CA GLN A 154 4.20 -7.61 13.83
C GLN A 154 5.59 -7.01 14.00
N LEU A 155 6.21 -6.52 12.92
CA LEU A 155 7.51 -5.85 12.98
C LEU A 155 7.47 -4.64 13.92
N ALA A 156 6.40 -3.83 13.86
CA ALA A 156 6.23 -2.69 14.75
C ALA A 156 6.11 -3.11 16.23
N LYS A 157 5.38 -4.21 16.52
CA LYS A 157 5.24 -4.73 17.90
C LYS A 157 6.53 -5.33 18.48
N GLU A 158 7.47 -5.70 17.62
CA GLU A 158 8.79 -6.18 18.02
C GLU A 158 9.79 -5.03 18.33
N MET A 159 9.34 -3.78 18.22
CA MET A 159 10.13 -2.58 18.48
C MET A 159 9.46 -1.77 19.59
N THR A 160 10.26 -0.97 20.31
CA THR A 160 9.74 -0.16 21.42
C THR A 160 9.84 1.31 21.05
N PRO A 161 8.71 2.04 20.95
CA PRO A 161 8.73 3.47 20.64
C PRO A 161 9.38 4.27 21.76
N ASP A 162 10.19 5.27 21.41
CA ASP A 162 10.64 6.26 22.34
C ASP A 162 9.48 7.17 22.79
N LYS A 163 9.66 7.85 23.91
CA LYS A 163 8.65 8.78 24.40
C LYS A 163 8.48 9.96 23.44
N LEU A 164 7.25 10.24 23.06
CA LEU A 164 6.93 11.45 22.31
C LEU A 164 7.11 12.68 23.21
N SER A 165 7.94 13.63 22.78
CA SER A 165 8.13 14.88 23.51
C SER A 165 6.85 15.71 23.49
N GLU A 166 6.52 16.34 24.63
CA GLU A 166 5.42 17.31 24.66
C GLU A 166 5.71 18.47 23.71
N ARG A 167 4.69 18.89 22.98
CA ARG A 167 4.82 20.10 22.16
C ARG A 167 5.04 21.29 23.08
N PRO A 168 6.04 22.14 22.79
CA PRO A 168 6.15 23.41 23.52
C PRO A 168 4.85 24.19 23.33
N ALA A 169 4.43 24.90 24.35
CA ALA A 169 3.30 25.81 24.25
C ALA A 169 3.55 26.77 23.07
N ALA A 170 2.52 27.01 22.27
CA ALA A 170 2.62 28.01 21.23
C ALA A 170 3.02 29.35 21.85
N PRO A 171 3.95 30.12 21.26
CA PRO A 171 4.28 31.44 21.79
C PRO A 171 3.02 32.26 21.85
N ALA A 172 2.80 32.96 22.98
CA ALA A 172 1.69 33.90 23.08
C ALA A 172 1.83 34.95 21.98
N PHE A 173 0.76 35.18 21.23
CA PHE A 173 0.67 36.32 20.33
C PHE A 173 0.59 37.58 21.20
N ASN A 174 1.67 38.14 21.63
CA ASN A 174 1.87 39.41 22.36
C ASN A 174 0.57 40.11 22.89
N ASN A 175 -0.42 39.37 23.36
CA ASN A 175 -1.76 39.79 23.75
C ASN A 175 -2.55 40.60 22.71
N ASN A 176 -2.06 40.72 21.49
CA ASN A 176 -2.82 41.35 20.40
C ASN A 176 -3.65 40.29 19.68
N PRO A 177 -4.92 40.55 19.43
CA PRO A 177 -5.73 39.67 18.61
C PRO A 177 -5.11 39.64 17.19
N TRP A 178 -5.12 38.46 16.59
CA TRP A 178 -4.72 38.28 15.20
C TRP A 178 -5.65 39.09 14.31
N GLU A 179 -5.14 40.06 13.56
CA GLU A 179 -5.93 41.00 12.76
C GLU A 179 -6.89 40.33 11.75
N TYR A 180 -6.55 39.10 11.33
CA TYR A 180 -7.34 38.30 10.38
C TYR A 180 -8.20 37.22 11.06
N GLY A 181 -8.09 37.00 12.37
CA GLY A 181 -8.61 35.82 13.05
C GLY A 181 -10.04 35.89 13.54
N ASN A 182 -10.62 37.09 13.66
CA ASN A 182 -11.92 37.31 14.30
C ASN A 182 -12.98 37.93 13.36
N LEU A 183 -12.73 37.94 12.09
CA LEU A 183 -13.75 38.37 11.11
C LEU A 183 -14.77 37.26 10.88
N PRO A 184 -16.08 37.55 10.93
CA PRO A 184 -17.08 36.56 10.57
C PRO A 184 -16.94 36.15 9.11
N PRO A 185 -17.36 34.93 8.73
CA PRO A 185 -17.34 34.51 7.34
C PRO A 185 -18.22 35.44 6.49
N GLN A 186 -17.71 35.88 5.37
CA GLN A 186 -18.47 36.59 4.34
C GLN A 186 -19.13 35.53 3.46
N VAL A 187 -20.46 35.46 3.48
CA VAL A 187 -21.26 34.42 2.81
C VAL A 187 -22.22 35.00 1.74
N ASP A 188 -22.08 36.25 1.39
CA ASP A 188 -22.82 36.98 0.36
C ASP A 188 -22.12 37.01 -1.01
#